data_5e2760d7d7176c9b421027721c7108e5
#
_entry.id   5e2760d7d7176c9b421027721c7108e5
#
_cell.length_a   1.000
_cell.length_b   1.000
_cell.length_c   1.000
_cell.angle_alpha   90.00
_cell.angle_beta   90.00
_cell.angle_gamma   90.00
#
_symmetry.space_group_name_H-M   'P 1'
#
loop_
_entity.id
_entity.type
_entity.pdbx_description
1 polymer ?
#
loop_
_entity_poly.entity_id
_entity_poly.type
_entity_poly.pdbx_seq_one_letter_code
_entity_poly.pdbx_strand_id
1 'polypeptide(L)'
;MENSIEIYGIRSIIEAIEASKEISKVYLLKTNSSQSSLLRTLIILLERKNIKSSFVPKEKFRKYSDKNHQGAVAILSPVSLLSIEDLISSTFNEKLPKTYLLLDGVTDTRNFGAIIRTAVAANVDGIIIPQNNSAPVN
;
A
#
# COMPACT_ATOMS: atom_id res chain seq x y z
N MET A 1 5.60 -9.39 15.84
CA MET A 1 4.21 -8.92 15.59
C MET A 1 4.34 -7.54 14.98
N GLU A 2 4.11 -7.45 13.68
CA GLU A 2 4.17 -6.16 12.98
C GLU A 2 3.00 -5.30 13.47
N ASN A 3 3.34 -4.15 14.07
CA ASN A 3 2.37 -3.11 14.40
C ASN A 3 1.95 -2.38 13.12
N SER A 4 1.23 -3.07 12.24
CA SER A 4 0.60 -2.40 11.11
C SER A 4 -0.50 -1.49 11.65
N ILE A 5 -0.44 -0.21 11.31
CA ILE A 5 -1.51 0.72 11.65
C ILE A 5 -2.72 0.40 10.78
N GLU A 6 -3.83 0.09 11.42
CA GLU A 6 -5.07 -0.26 10.74
C GLU A 6 -6.10 0.88 10.86
N ILE A 7 -6.85 1.14 9.79
CA ILE A 7 -7.98 2.08 9.77
C ILE A 7 -9.26 1.29 9.53
N TYR A 8 -10.29 1.58 10.33
CA TYR A 8 -11.56 0.90 10.30
C TYR A 8 -12.69 1.81 9.80
N GLY A 9 -13.57 1.26 8.99
CA GLY A 9 -14.76 1.95 8.49
C GLY A 9 -14.56 2.65 7.15
N ILE A 10 -15.62 2.63 6.35
CA ILE A 10 -15.57 3.09 4.95
C ILE A 10 -15.20 4.58 4.86
N ARG A 11 -15.82 5.44 5.69
CA ARG A 11 -15.55 6.89 5.67
C ARG A 11 -14.11 7.21 6.06
N SER A 12 -13.63 6.60 7.15
CA SER A 12 -12.25 6.83 7.62
C SER A 12 -11.21 6.41 6.57
N ILE A 13 -11.49 5.35 5.80
CA ILE A 13 -10.62 4.91 4.71
C ILE A 13 -10.64 5.92 3.56
N ILE A 14 -11.82 6.43 3.17
CA ILE A 14 -11.93 7.48 2.14
C ILE A 14 -11.13 8.72 2.56
N GLU A 15 -11.34 9.21 3.78
CA GLU A 15 -10.62 10.36 4.35
C GLU A 15 -9.08 10.14 4.36
N ALA A 16 -8.65 8.93 4.70
CA ALA A 16 -7.24 8.58 4.68
C ALA A 16 -6.64 8.63 3.26
N ILE A 17 -7.38 8.16 2.26
CA ILE A 17 -6.97 8.22 0.85
C ILE A 17 -6.91 9.67 0.36
N GLU A 18 -7.92 10.48 0.70
CA GLU A 18 -7.97 11.91 0.36
C GLU A 18 -6.85 12.70 1.04
N ALA A 19 -6.48 12.33 2.26
CA ALA A 19 -5.33 12.87 2.98
C ALA A 19 -3.98 12.32 2.51
N SER A 20 -3.95 11.60 1.38
CA SER A 20 -2.73 11.01 0.77
C SER A 20 -1.95 10.10 1.72
N LYS A 21 -2.63 9.42 2.65
CA LYS A 21 -1.97 8.40 3.47
C LYS A 21 -1.65 7.17 2.64
N GLU A 22 -0.46 6.65 2.83
CA GLU A 22 -0.01 5.43 2.15
C GLU A 22 -0.77 4.21 2.68
N ILE A 23 -1.59 3.60 1.82
CA ILE A 23 -2.36 2.41 2.14
C ILE A 23 -1.76 1.22 1.42
N SER A 24 -1.29 0.26 2.19
CA SER A 24 -0.72 -0.99 1.68
C SER A 24 -1.80 -1.90 1.07
N LYS A 25 -2.95 -2.02 1.75
CA LYS A 25 -4.05 -2.89 1.32
C LYS A 25 -5.35 -2.55 2.02
N VAL A 26 -6.47 -2.80 1.32
CA VAL A 26 -7.82 -2.69 1.88
C VAL A 26 -8.53 -4.04 1.81
N TYR A 27 -9.08 -4.48 2.94
CA TYR A 27 -9.97 -5.62 3.02
C TYR A 27 -11.43 -5.14 3.03
N LEU A 28 -12.23 -5.71 2.15
CA LEU A 28 -13.66 -5.46 2.04
C LEU A 28 -14.42 -6.74 2.37
N LEU A 29 -15.45 -6.63 3.18
CA LEU A 29 -16.30 -7.76 3.54
C LEU A 29 -17.11 -8.21 2.32
N LYS A 30 -16.98 -9.48 1.96
CA LYS A 30 -17.85 -10.09 0.96
C LYS A 30 -19.26 -10.26 1.54
N THR A 31 -20.24 -9.56 0.97
CA THR A 31 -21.64 -9.62 1.36
C THR A 31 -22.51 -9.91 0.15
N ASN A 32 -23.60 -10.64 0.37
CA ASN A 32 -24.60 -10.92 -0.67
C ASN A 32 -25.68 -9.83 -0.74
N SER A 33 -25.67 -8.86 0.17
CA SER A 33 -26.59 -7.71 0.16
C SER A 33 -26.15 -6.64 -0.82
N SER A 34 -27.08 -5.78 -1.25
CA SER A 34 -26.78 -4.66 -2.12
C SER A 34 -25.74 -3.75 -1.47
N GLN A 35 -24.70 -3.42 -2.23
CA GLN A 35 -23.63 -2.52 -1.76
C GLN A 35 -24.18 -1.13 -1.49
N SER A 36 -23.85 -0.56 -0.34
CA SER A 36 -24.17 0.83 -0.03
C SER A 36 -23.51 1.80 -1.02
N SER A 37 -24.12 2.96 -1.23
CA SER A 37 -23.53 4.01 -2.09
C SER A 37 -22.11 4.37 -1.66
N LEU A 38 -21.89 4.43 -0.35
CA LEU A 38 -20.58 4.76 0.22
C LEU A 38 -19.52 3.69 -0.07
N LEU A 39 -19.88 2.40 -0.05
CA LEU A 39 -18.97 1.33 -0.42
C LEU A 39 -18.59 1.38 -1.90
N ARG A 40 -19.54 1.71 -2.77
CA ARG A 40 -19.26 1.91 -4.20
C ARG A 40 -18.28 3.06 -4.43
N THR A 41 -18.47 4.19 -3.74
CA THR A 41 -17.54 5.33 -3.78
C THR A 41 -16.14 4.90 -3.36
N LEU A 42 -16.00 4.14 -2.28
CA LEU A 42 -14.70 3.61 -1.84
C LEU A 42 -14.06 2.73 -2.92
N ILE A 43 -14.81 1.80 -3.52
CA ILE A 43 -14.28 0.90 -4.55
C ILE A 43 -13.74 1.69 -5.74
N ILE A 44 -14.50 2.67 -6.25
CA ILE A 44 -14.08 3.53 -7.36
C ILE A 44 -12.80 4.31 -6.99
N LEU A 45 -12.72 4.80 -5.76
CA LEU A 45 -11.56 5.55 -5.29
C LEU A 45 -10.31 4.65 -5.18
N LEU A 46 -10.47 3.41 -4.70
CA LEU A 46 -9.40 2.42 -4.64
C LEU A 46 -8.85 2.07 -6.03
N GLU A 47 -9.74 1.90 -7.01
CA GLU A 47 -9.37 1.66 -8.42
C GLU A 47 -8.62 2.85 -9.02
N ARG A 48 -9.16 4.08 -8.86
CA ARG A 48 -8.52 5.31 -9.36
C ARG A 48 -7.13 5.54 -8.79
N LYS A 49 -6.92 5.21 -7.52
CA LYS A 49 -5.64 5.37 -6.82
C LYS A 49 -4.75 4.14 -6.89
N ASN A 50 -5.18 3.11 -7.63
CA ASN A 50 -4.49 1.84 -7.78
C ASN A 50 -4.11 1.18 -6.44
N ILE A 51 -4.99 1.32 -5.44
CA ILE A 51 -4.78 0.74 -4.11
C ILE A 51 -5.24 -0.72 -4.11
N LYS A 52 -4.38 -1.63 -3.69
CA LYS A 52 -4.69 -3.06 -3.59
C LYS A 52 -5.89 -3.29 -2.67
N SER A 53 -6.93 -3.96 -3.16
CA SER A 53 -8.09 -4.34 -2.37
C SER A 53 -8.45 -5.81 -2.55
N SER A 54 -9.11 -6.40 -1.56
CA SER A 54 -9.57 -7.79 -1.62
C SER A 54 -10.88 -7.95 -0.88
N PHE A 55 -11.86 -8.60 -1.51
CA PHE A 55 -13.05 -9.08 -0.83
C PHE A 55 -12.73 -10.33 -0.04
N VAL A 56 -13.04 -10.31 1.25
CA VAL A 56 -12.75 -11.41 2.17
C VAL A 56 -14.01 -11.86 2.91
N PRO A 57 -14.10 -13.14 3.29
CA PRO A 57 -15.25 -13.67 3.99
C PRO A 57 -15.32 -13.14 5.44
N LYS A 58 -16.52 -13.27 6.06
CA LYS A 58 -16.82 -12.75 7.40
C LYS A 58 -15.89 -13.27 8.50
N GLU A 59 -15.36 -14.46 8.32
CA GLU A 59 -14.43 -15.10 9.27
C GLU A 59 -13.15 -14.27 9.47
N LYS A 60 -12.65 -13.65 8.39
CA LYS A 60 -11.48 -12.76 8.47
C LYS A 60 -11.76 -11.46 9.22
N PHE A 61 -13.02 -11.05 9.29
CA PHE A 61 -13.42 -9.84 10.04
C PHE A 61 -13.66 -10.10 11.54
N ARG A 62 -13.66 -11.36 12.01
CA ARG A 62 -13.85 -11.69 13.43
C ARG A 62 -12.82 -11.00 14.33
N LYS A 63 -11.59 -10.84 13.87
CA LYS A 63 -10.54 -10.14 14.64
C LYS A 63 -10.80 -8.65 14.84
N TYR A 64 -11.78 -8.09 14.13
CA TYR A 64 -12.18 -6.69 14.20
C TYR A 64 -13.58 -6.51 14.79
N SER A 65 -14.15 -7.55 15.42
CA SER A 65 -15.53 -7.53 15.94
C SER A 65 -15.78 -6.44 16.99
N ASP A 66 -14.74 -5.99 17.67
CA ASP A 66 -14.76 -4.89 18.65
C ASP A 66 -14.61 -3.50 17.99
N LYS A 67 -14.38 -3.44 16.69
CA LYS A 67 -14.17 -2.20 15.93
C LYS A 67 -15.37 -1.88 15.02
N ASN A 68 -15.65 -0.60 14.87
CA ASN A 68 -16.68 -0.13 13.92
C ASN A 68 -16.15 -0.15 12.48
N HIS A 69 -15.89 -1.36 11.95
CA HIS A 69 -15.26 -1.52 10.66
C HIS A 69 -16.20 -1.34 9.46
N GLN A 70 -17.53 -1.38 9.64
CA GLN A 70 -18.53 -1.22 8.56
C GLN A 70 -18.24 -2.07 7.30
N GLY A 71 -17.59 -3.21 7.46
CA GLY A 71 -17.20 -4.09 6.35
C GLY A 71 -15.94 -3.65 5.59
N ALA A 72 -15.17 -2.69 6.09
CA ALA A 72 -13.93 -2.24 5.45
C ALA A 72 -12.82 -2.02 6.49
N VAL A 73 -11.62 -2.51 6.19
CA VAL A 73 -10.40 -2.31 6.98
C VAL A 73 -9.24 -2.03 6.04
N ALA A 74 -8.53 -0.92 6.26
CA ALA A 74 -7.30 -0.58 5.55
C ALA A 74 -6.08 -0.81 6.43
N ILE A 75 -5.02 -1.29 5.82
CA ILE A 75 -3.69 -1.42 6.42
C ILE A 75 -2.83 -0.30 5.84
N LEU A 76 -2.31 0.56 6.68
CA LEU A 76 -1.38 1.60 6.27
C LEU A 76 -0.01 1.00 5.97
N SER A 77 0.66 1.58 4.99
CA SER A 77 2.08 1.31 4.76
C SER A 77 2.91 2.12 5.78
N PRO A 78 3.88 1.51 6.44
CA PRO A 78 4.81 2.25 7.29
C PRO A 78 5.83 3.05 6.47
N VAL A 79 5.90 2.84 5.16
CA VAL A 79 6.86 3.44 4.24
C VAL A 79 6.12 4.26 3.19
N SER A 80 6.49 5.53 3.04
CA SER A 80 6.04 6.35 1.93
C SER A 80 6.82 6.00 0.68
N LEU A 81 6.08 5.67 -0.39
CA LEU A 81 6.66 5.42 -1.71
C LEU A 81 6.56 6.71 -2.55
N LEU A 82 7.63 7.04 -3.25
CA LEU A 82 7.62 8.12 -4.24
C LEU A 82 7.10 7.60 -5.57
N SER A 83 6.45 8.47 -6.35
CA SER A 83 6.21 8.18 -7.76
C SER A 83 7.53 8.24 -8.53
N ILE A 84 7.58 7.61 -9.71
CA ILE A 84 8.80 7.68 -10.55
C ILE A 84 9.03 9.11 -11.05
N GLU A 85 7.97 9.85 -11.30
CA GLU A 85 7.99 11.25 -11.70
C GLU A 85 8.59 12.14 -10.61
N ASP A 86 8.18 11.94 -9.35
CA ASP A 86 8.72 12.67 -8.20
C ASP A 86 10.20 12.32 -7.97
N LEU A 87 10.57 11.05 -8.13
CA LEU A 87 11.95 10.60 -8.03
C LEU A 87 12.83 11.29 -9.08
N ILE A 88 12.41 11.28 -10.34
CA ILE A 88 13.13 11.93 -11.44
C ILE A 88 13.24 13.44 -11.19
N SER A 89 12.12 14.09 -10.82
CA SER A 89 12.08 15.52 -10.57
C SER A 89 13.01 15.95 -9.44
N SER A 90 13.08 15.17 -8.38
CA SER A 90 13.94 15.45 -7.23
C SER A 90 15.44 15.33 -7.56
N THR A 91 15.79 14.55 -8.55
CA THR A 91 17.20 14.26 -8.90
C THR A 91 17.69 15.01 -10.13
N PHE A 92 16.79 15.60 -10.92
CA PHE A 92 17.12 16.24 -12.20
C PHE A 92 18.12 17.40 -12.10
N ASN A 93 18.17 18.10 -10.97
CA ASN A 93 19.07 19.25 -10.72
C ASN A 93 20.36 18.89 -9.99
N GLU A 94 20.60 17.62 -9.69
CA GLU A 94 21.82 17.21 -8.98
C GLU A 94 22.98 16.97 -9.94
N LYS A 95 24.13 17.52 -9.63
CA LYS A 95 25.34 17.45 -10.47
C LYS A 95 26.06 16.10 -10.45
N LEU A 96 25.71 15.23 -9.48
CA LEU A 96 26.34 13.92 -9.32
C LEU A 96 25.51 12.82 -9.98
N PRO A 97 26.15 11.83 -10.62
CA PRO A 97 25.44 10.68 -11.16
C PRO A 97 24.76 9.89 -10.04
N LYS A 98 23.52 9.46 -10.30
CA LYS A 98 22.70 8.67 -9.37
C LYS A 98 22.64 7.22 -9.83
N THR A 99 22.64 6.30 -8.86
CA THR A 99 22.48 4.88 -9.11
C THR A 99 21.13 4.41 -8.58
N TYR A 100 20.31 3.87 -9.48
CA TYR A 100 19.01 3.30 -9.14
C TYR A 100 19.01 1.80 -9.38
N LEU A 101 18.37 1.07 -8.47
CA LEU A 101 18.16 -0.36 -8.60
C LEU A 101 16.71 -0.64 -8.98
N LEU A 102 16.49 -1.23 -10.15
CA LEU A 102 15.17 -1.67 -10.58
C LEU A 102 14.98 -3.15 -10.23
N LEU A 103 13.95 -3.45 -9.43
CA LEU A 103 13.61 -4.82 -9.05
C LEU A 103 12.32 -5.23 -9.74
N ASP A 104 12.40 -6.18 -10.66
CA ASP A 104 11.24 -6.76 -11.34
C ASP A 104 10.95 -8.17 -10.81
N GLY A 105 9.69 -8.41 -10.39
CA GLY A 105 9.22 -9.72 -9.97
C GLY A 105 9.81 -10.26 -8.65
N VAL A 106 10.44 -9.44 -7.84
CA VAL A 106 10.95 -9.84 -6.51
C VAL A 106 9.78 -9.87 -5.52
N THR A 107 9.18 -11.03 -5.31
CA THR A 107 7.98 -11.22 -4.46
C THR A 107 8.28 -11.80 -3.08
N ASP A 108 9.43 -12.41 -2.89
CA ASP A 108 9.86 -12.94 -1.60
C ASP A 108 10.40 -11.83 -0.69
N THR A 109 9.81 -11.69 0.51
CA THR A 109 10.14 -10.61 1.45
C THR A 109 11.55 -10.72 2.03
N ARG A 110 12.10 -11.95 2.18
CA ARG A 110 13.46 -12.14 2.69
C ARG A 110 14.48 -11.72 1.66
N ASN A 111 14.29 -12.11 0.40
CA ASN A 111 15.15 -11.69 -0.72
C ASN A 111 15.06 -10.18 -0.91
N PHE A 112 13.86 -9.61 -0.88
CA PHE A 112 13.67 -8.18 -0.98
C PHE A 112 14.41 -7.43 0.14
N GLY A 113 14.26 -7.85 1.39
CA GLY A 113 14.99 -7.27 2.52
C GLY A 113 16.52 -7.42 2.43
N ALA A 114 17.01 -8.54 1.89
CA ALA A 114 18.46 -8.74 1.66
C ALA A 114 19.00 -7.78 0.59
N ILE A 115 18.25 -7.61 -0.51
CA ILE A 115 18.59 -6.68 -1.59
C ILE A 115 18.63 -5.23 -1.07
N ILE A 116 17.62 -4.80 -0.28
CA ILE A 116 17.61 -3.47 0.31
C ILE A 116 18.87 -3.23 1.16
N ARG A 117 19.23 -4.15 2.05
CA ARG A 117 20.45 -4.02 2.88
C ARG A 117 21.70 -3.87 2.03
N THR A 118 21.81 -4.67 0.97
CA THR A 118 22.95 -4.60 0.05
C THR A 118 22.97 -3.29 -0.73
N ALA A 119 21.81 -2.83 -1.20
CA ALA A 119 21.67 -1.55 -1.90
C ALA A 119 22.09 -0.36 -1.04
N VAL A 120 21.68 -0.36 0.24
CA VAL A 120 22.11 0.66 1.22
C VAL A 120 23.63 0.61 1.42
N ALA A 121 24.20 -0.57 1.60
CA ALA A 121 25.65 -0.73 1.77
C ALA A 121 26.44 -0.30 0.51
N ALA A 122 25.87 -0.46 -0.68
CA ALA A 122 26.44 -0.01 -1.95
C ALA A 122 26.15 1.46 -2.27
N ASN A 123 25.51 2.20 -1.37
CA ASN A 123 25.12 3.59 -1.52
C ASN A 123 24.26 3.85 -2.78
N VAL A 124 23.29 2.96 -3.03
CA VAL A 124 22.29 3.13 -4.09
C VAL A 124 21.33 4.25 -3.71
N ASP A 125 21.06 5.19 -4.61
CA ASP A 125 20.25 6.37 -4.36
C ASP A 125 18.75 6.08 -4.27
N GLY A 126 18.28 5.02 -4.93
CA GLY A 126 16.88 4.62 -4.86
C GLY A 126 16.63 3.21 -5.39
N ILE A 127 15.54 2.62 -4.91
CA ILE A 127 15.06 1.32 -5.38
C ILE A 127 13.70 1.51 -6.02
N ILE A 128 13.57 1.07 -7.26
CA ILE A 128 12.34 1.14 -8.05
C ILE A 128 11.71 -0.25 -8.07
N ILE A 129 10.45 -0.33 -7.70
CA ILE A 129 9.69 -1.57 -7.66
C ILE A 129 8.38 -1.42 -8.43
N PRO A 130 7.87 -2.48 -9.09
CA PRO A 130 6.55 -2.43 -9.71
C PRO A 130 5.45 -2.36 -8.65
N GLN A 131 4.36 -1.67 -8.97
CA GLN A 131 3.18 -1.59 -8.09
C GLN A 131 2.52 -2.95 -7.83
N ASN A 132 2.62 -3.86 -8.81
CA ASN A 132 2.11 -5.22 -8.73
C ASN A 132 3.26 -6.21 -8.89
N ASN A 133 3.08 -7.43 -8.36
CA ASN A 133 4.09 -8.49 -8.45
C ASN A 133 5.43 -8.13 -7.78
N SER A 134 5.36 -7.42 -6.66
CA SER A 134 6.51 -7.12 -5.79
C SER A 134 6.23 -7.57 -4.36
N ALA A 135 7.28 -7.76 -3.58
CA ALA A 135 7.17 -8.00 -2.15
C ALA A 135 6.46 -6.81 -1.47
N PRO A 136 5.63 -7.04 -0.44
CA PRO A 136 5.05 -5.95 0.33
C PRO A 136 6.14 -5.15 1.04
N VAL A 137 6.03 -3.82 0.96
CA VAL A 137 6.90 -2.89 1.69
C VAL A 137 6.19 -2.53 2.99
N ASN A 138 6.57 -3.17 4.08
CA ASN A 138 5.97 -3.06 5.40
C ASN A 138 7.03 -3.30 6.50
#